data_9e36b71e1900c8415651f450e398a60e
#
_entry.id   9e36b71e1900c8415651f450e398a60e
#
_cell.length_a   1.000
_cell.length_b   1.000
_cell.length_c   1.000
_cell.angle_alpha   90.00
_cell.angle_beta   90.00
_cell.angle_gamma   90.00
#
_symmetry.space_group_name_H-M   'P 1'
#
loop_
_entity.id
_entity.type
_entity.pdbx_description
1 polymer ?
#
loop_
_entity_poly.entity_id
_entity_poly.type
_entity_poly.pdbx_seq_one_letter_code
_entity_poly.pdbx_strand_id
1 'polypeptide(L)'
;MNAESLNLSTSLGATTAYVARPHEEFQAAVILIQEYWGINQHIRDIAGRYANEGYLCVAPDLYRGRLAKDTEEASALMQALAIEDGIETIRKAMDAAESTYKVKDFAINGYCMGGTFALRAACEIPELKAAAPFYGDIPEEEILKKLTVPTLFIAGKRDAWINEKKVNGLKEVGAKYNLPIEVISYDADHAFFNDTRPEVYDAEAAADAWRRVQEHFRKYLNN
;
A
#
# COMPACT_ATOMS: atom_id res chain seq x y z
N MET A 1 -17.81 -10.68 -4.18
CA MET A 1 -17.13 -10.06 -3.03
C MET A 1 -18.16 -9.39 -2.12
N ASN A 2 -17.95 -9.39 -0.81
CA ASN A 2 -18.77 -8.68 0.17
C ASN A 2 -17.98 -7.50 0.71
N ALA A 3 -18.63 -6.32 0.82
CA ALA A 3 -18.03 -5.13 1.39
C ALA A 3 -18.48 -5.00 2.86
N GLU A 4 -17.53 -4.81 3.75
CA GLU A 4 -17.73 -4.73 5.20
C GLU A 4 -16.91 -3.55 5.77
N SER A 5 -17.09 -3.25 7.05
CA SER A 5 -16.30 -2.24 7.77
C SER A 5 -15.82 -2.82 9.10
N LEU A 6 -14.52 -2.62 9.41
CA LEU A 6 -13.94 -2.90 10.72
C LEU A 6 -13.75 -1.60 11.50
N ASN A 7 -14.14 -1.60 12.77
CA ASN A 7 -13.83 -0.51 13.67
C ASN A 7 -12.41 -0.65 14.22
N LEU A 8 -11.66 0.42 14.18
CA LEU A 8 -10.29 0.50 14.69
C LEU A 8 -10.22 1.51 15.82
N SER A 9 -9.46 1.18 16.86
CA SER A 9 -9.17 2.09 17.96
C SER A 9 -7.68 2.38 18.00
N THR A 10 -7.31 3.65 17.83
CA THR A 10 -5.93 4.14 17.84
C THR A 10 -5.74 5.14 18.98
N SER A 11 -4.49 5.52 19.26
CA SER A 11 -4.15 6.55 20.24
C SER A 11 -4.81 7.91 19.95
N LEU A 12 -5.07 8.22 18.67
CA LEU A 12 -5.76 9.44 18.23
C LEU A 12 -7.27 9.30 18.11
N GLY A 13 -7.84 8.19 18.58
CA GLY A 13 -9.29 7.93 18.56
C GLY A 13 -9.72 6.87 17.54
N ALA A 14 -11.02 6.76 17.34
CA ALA A 14 -11.61 5.77 16.46
C ALA A 14 -11.43 6.11 14.99
N THR A 15 -11.23 5.08 14.18
CA THR A 15 -11.35 5.10 12.72
C THR A 15 -11.94 3.78 12.25
N THR A 16 -12.00 3.56 10.94
CA THR A 16 -12.49 2.31 10.35
C THR A 16 -11.52 1.78 9.30
N ALA A 17 -11.70 0.53 8.93
CA ALA A 17 -11.13 0.00 7.69
C ALA A 17 -12.26 -0.47 6.78
N TYR A 18 -12.16 -0.14 5.49
CA TYR A 18 -12.98 -0.76 4.45
C TYR A 18 -12.45 -2.17 4.19
N VAL A 19 -13.34 -3.15 4.15
CA VAL A 19 -12.98 -4.55 3.90
C VAL A 19 -13.70 -5.07 2.67
N ALA A 20 -12.92 -5.58 1.72
CA ALA A 20 -13.42 -6.38 0.60
C ALA A 20 -13.10 -7.84 0.86
N ARG A 21 -14.15 -8.65 1.06
CA ARG A 21 -14.02 -10.06 1.40
C ARG A 21 -14.31 -10.93 0.19
N PRO A 22 -13.46 -11.95 -0.12
CA PRO A 22 -13.77 -12.96 -1.11
C PRO A 22 -15.08 -13.70 -0.81
N HIS A 23 -15.67 -14.31 -1.83
CA HIS A 23 -16.82 -15.22 -1.64
C HIS A 23 -16.38 -16.59 -1.12
N GLU A 24 -15.17 -17.00 -1.49
CA GLU A 24 -14.57 -18.28 -1.10
C GLU A 24 -13.72 -18.14 0.18
N GLU A 25 -13.21 -19.27 0.67
CA GLU A 25 -12.29 -19.27 1.80
C GLU A 25 -10.96 -18.58 1.41
N PHE A 26 -10.38 -17.87 2.36
CA PHE A 26 -9.11 -17.16 2.20
C PHE A 26 -8.22 -17.43 3.42
N GLN A 27 -6.91 -17.43 3.22
CA GLN A 27 -5.93 -17.66 4.28
C GLN A 27 -5.01 -16.45 4.51
N ALA A 28 -4.96 -15.53 3.55
CA ALA A 28 -4.11 -14.36 3.59
C ALA A 28 -4.88 -13.07 3.37
N ALA A 29 -4.32 -11.96 3.86
CA ALA A 29 -4.89 -10.63 3.69
C ALA A 29 -3.89 -9.66 3.04
N VAL A 30 -4.43 -8.69 2.31
CA VAL A 30 -3.71 -7.53 1.81
C VAL A 30 -4.19 -6.29 2.54
N ILE A 31 -3.27 -5.61 3.21
CA ILE A 31 -3.50 -4.26 3.74
C ILE A 31 -3.28 -3.29 2.59
N LEU A 32 -4.34 -2.56 2.21
CA LEU A 32 -4.32 -1.63 1.08
C LEU A 32 -4.34 -0.19 1.58
N ILE A 33 -3.29 0.56 1.27
CA ILE A 33 -3.18 1.95 1.72
C ILE A 33 -3.58 2.92 0.62
N GLN A 34 -4.47 3.83 0.97
CA GLN A 34 -5.07 4.85 0.13
C GLN A 34 -4.06 5.84 -0.46
N GLU A 35 -4.39 6.41 -1.62
CA GLU A 35 -3.75 7.63 -2.09
C GLU A 35 -4.13 8.84 -1.20
N TYR A 36 -3.57 10.01 -1.47
CA TYR A 36 -3.84 11.23 -0.68
C TYR A 36 -5.29 11.74 -0.77
N TRP A 37 -6.15 11.09 -1.58
CA TRP A 37 -7.59 11.40 -1.69
C TRP A 37 -8.46 10.82 -0.56
N GLY A 38 -7.97 9.82 0.17
CA GLY A 38 -8.78 9.04 1.12
C GLY A 38 -9.28 7.72 0.53
N ILE A 39 -10.16 7.01 1.24
CA ILE A 39 -10.80 5.75 0.80
C ILE A 39 -11.92 6.06 -0.21
N ASN A 40 -11.52 6.52 -1.39
CA ASN A 40 -12.44 6.82 -2.50
C ASN A 40 -12.85 5.54 -3.26
N GLN A 41 -13.65 5.71 -4.34
CA GLN A 41 -14.13 4.57 -5.13
C GLN A 41 -12.98 3.81 -5.79
N HIS A 42 -11.95 4.48 -6.29
CA HIS A 42 -10.78 3.84 -6.88
C HIS A 42 -10.10 2.85 -5.92
N ILE A 43 -9.88 3.25 -4.66
CA ILE A 43 -9.30 2.36 -3.63
C ILE A 43 -10.23 1.18 -3.33
N ARG A 44 -11.54 1.41 -3.28
CA ARG A 44 -12.55 0.33 -3.10
C ARG A 44 -12.56 -0.65 -4.27
N ASP A 45 -12.38 -0.17 -5.50
CA ASP A 45 -12.29 -1.00 -6.70
C ASP A 45 -11.01 -1.85 -6.68
N ILE A 46 -9.87 -1.30 -6.26
CA ILE A 46 -8.63 -2.06 -6.07
C ILE A 46 -8.82 -3.12 -4.97
N ALA A 47 -9.48 -2.76 -3.85
CA ALA A 47 -9.78 -3.73 -2.80
C ALA A 47 -10.65 -4.90 -3.35
N GLY A 48 -11.61 -4.60 -4.21
CA GLY A 48 -12.40 -5.60 -4.92
C GLY A 48 -11.59 -6.49 -5.84
N ARG A 49 -10.57 -5.94 -6.53
CA ARG A 49 -9.64 -6.73 -7.36
C ARG A 49 -8.87 -7.73 -6.51
N TYR A 50 -8.35 -7.33 -5.33
CA TYR A 50 -7.70 -8.25 -4.39
C TYR A 50 -8.64 -9.34 -3.88
N ALA A 51 -9.90 -8.99 -3.56
CA ALA A 51 -10.89 -9.99 -3.15
C ALA A 51 -11.20 -11.01 -4.25
N ASN A 52 -11.19 -10.60 -5.52
CA ASN A 52 -11.34 -11.50 -6.67
C ASN A 52 -10.12 -12.41 -6.90
N GLU A 53 -8.93 -12.01 -6.43
CA GLU A 53 -7.71 -12.84 -6.41
C GLU A 53 -7.64 -13.79 -5.20
N GLY A 54 -8.67 -13.78 -4.33
CA GLY A 54 -8.77 -14.66 -3.16
C GLY A 54 -8.18 -14.10 -1.87
N TYR A 55 -7.78 -12.81 -1.82
CA TYR A 55 -7.26 -12.19 -0.61
C TYR A 55 -8.35 -11.42 0.14
N LEU A 56 -8.37 -11.53 1.47
CA LEU A 56 -9.07 -10.53 2.28
C LEU A 56 -8.37 -9.20 2.10
N CYS A 57 -9.04 -8.19 1.53
CA CYS A 57 -8.44 -6.86 1.41
C CYS A 57 -8.97 -5.93 2.50
N VAL A 58 -8.05 -5.34 3.27
CA VAL A 58 -8.36 -4.44 4.38
C VAL A 58 -7.71 -3.09 4.11
N ALA A 59 -8.51 -2.06 3.90
CA ALA A 59 -8.05 -0.70 3.66
C ALA A 59 -8.33 0.19 4.88
N PRO A 60 -7.34 0.40 5.78
CA PRO A 60 -7.49 1.29 6.92
C PRO A 60 -7.67 2.73 6.47
N ASP A 61 -8.64 3.43 7.06
CA ASP A 61 -8.89 4.83 6.77
C ASP A 61 -7.95 5.72 7.61
N LEU A 62 -6.87 6.17 6.97
CA LEU A 62 -5.88 7.02 7.61
C LEU A 62 -6.40 8.45 7.86
N TYR A 63 -7.50 8.84 7.21
CA TYR A 63 -8.08 10.17 7.32
C TYR A 63 -9.35 10.23 8.18
N ARG A 64 -9.70 9.12 8.84
CA ARG A 64 -10.81 9.05 9.82
C ARG A 64 -12.15 9.51 9.24
N GLY A 65 -12.50 8.99 8.06
CA GLY A 65 -13.74 9.27 7.34
C GLY A 65 -13.69 10.48 6.42
N ARG A 66 -12.55 11.17 6.30
CA ARG A 66 -12.42 12.31 5.40
C ARG A 66 -12.03 11.87 3.99
N LEU A 67 -12.65 12.52 3.00
CA LEU A 67 -12.30 12.42 1.58
C LEU A 67 -11.97 13.82 1.07
N ALA A 68 -10.84 13.94 0.40
CA ALA A 68 -10.46 15.21 -0.20
C ALA A 68 -11.32 15.52 -1.43
N LYS A 69 -11.76 16.76 -1.55
CA LYS A 69 -12.60 17.24 -2.65
C LYS A 69 -11.77 17.75 -3.83
N ASP A 70 -10.57 18.22 -3.54
CA ASP A 70 -9.63 18.78 -4.49
C ASP A 70 -8.18 18.52 -4.05
N THR A 71 -7.23 18.95 -4.87
CA THR A 71 -5.80 18.75 -4.62
C THR A 71 -5.27 19.56 -3.43
N GLU A 72 -5.87 20.68 -3.10
CA GLU A 72 -5.49 21.50 -1.95
C GLU A 72 -5.86 20.79 -0.65
N GLU A 73 -7.11 20.32 -0.54
CA GLU A 73 -7.56 19.55 0.62
C GLU A 73 -6.79 18.23 0.75
N ALA A 74 -6.52 17.52 -0.38
CA ALA A 74 -5.73 16.30 -0.38
C ALA A 74 -4.29 16.53 0.14
N SER A 75 -3.66 17.62 -0.29
CA SER A 75 -2.32 17.99 0.17
C SER A 75 -2.32 18.35 1.65
N ALA A 76 -3.33 19.10 2.11
CA ALA A 76 -3.48 19.46 3.52
C ALA A 76 -3.69 18.23 4.42
N LEU A 77 -4.53 17.28 3.99
CA LEU A 77 -4.75 16.01 4.70
C LEU A 77 -3.48 15.17 4.79
N MET A 78 -2.76 15.05 3.68
CA MET A 78 -1.51 14.30 3.63
C MET A 78 -0.43 14.93 4.54
N GLN A 79 -0.28 16.26 4.53
CA GLN A 79 0.68 16.96 5.38
C GLN A 79 0.35 16.88 6.87
N ALA A 80 -0.94 16.80 7.22
CA ALA A 80 -1.40 16.67 8.60
C ALA A 80 -1.25 15.24 9.16
N LEU A 81 -1.05 14.24 8.31
CA LEU A 81 -0.93 12.84 8.71
C LEU A 81 0.51 12.52 9.12
N ALA A 82 0.74 12.32 10.42
CA ALA A 82 2.04 11.85 10.90
C ALA A 82 2.29 10.39 10.50
N ILE A 83 3.55 10.05 10.25
CA ILE A 83 3.94 8.67 9.89
C ILE A 83 3.55 7.68 10.99
N GLU A 84 3.79 8.04 12.24
CA GLU A 84 3.51 7.21 13.42
C GLU A 84 2.02 6.86 13.52
N ASP A 85 1.13 7.81 13.23
CA ASP A 85 -0.32 7.62 13.25
C ASP A 85 -0.77 6.65 12.16
N GLY A 86 -0.20 6.78 10.96
CA GLY A 86 -0.47 5.87 9.86
C GLY A 86 0.00 4.45 10.15
N ILE A 87 1.21 4.28 10.70
CA ILE A 87 1.77 2.98 11.08
C ILE A 87 0.97 2.35 12.22
N GLU A 88 0.56 3.13 13.23
CA GLU A 88 -0.34 2.62 14.28
C GLU A 88 -1.67 2.14 13.69
N THR A 89 -2.27 2.92 12.79
CA THR A 89 -3.55 2.57 12.16
C THR A 89 -3.43 1.29 11.32
N ILE A 90 -2.31 1.10 10.61
CA ILE A 90 -2.00 -0.12 9.87
C ILE A 90 -1.92 -1.33 10.81
N ARG A 91 -1.18 -1.23 11.93
CA ARG A 91 -1.09 -2.31 12.93
C ARG A 91 -2.46 -2.65 13.49
N LYS A 92 -3.27 -1.64 13.84
CA LYS A 92 -4.64 -1.86 14.35
C LYS A 92 -5.55 -2.53 13.33
N ALA A 93 -5.37 -2.25 12.04
CA ALA A 93 -6.09 -2.94 10.99
C ALA A 93 -5.70 -4.41 10.88
N MET A 94 -4.40 -4.74 10.99
CA MET A 94 -3.91 -6.13 11.03
C MET A 94 -4.47 -6.86 12.26
N ASP A 95 -4.37 -6.28 13.46
CA ASP A 95 -4.89 -6.85 14.72
C ASP A 95 -6.40 -7.14 14.62
N ALA A 96 -7.16 -6.19 14.09
CA ALA A 96 -8.61 -6.34 13.92
C ALA A 96 -8.97 -7.41 12.89
N ALA A 97 -8.23 -7.48 11.78
CA ALA A 97 -8.44 -8.51 10.76
C ALA A 97 -8.09 -9.90 11.28
N GLU A 98 -6.96 -10.07 11.98
CA GLU A 98 -6.59 -11.34 12.62
C GLU A 98 -7.65 -11.78 13.63
N SER A 99 -8.09 -10.88 14.49
CA SER A 99 -9.11 -11.17 15.52
C SER A 99 -10.45 -11.59 14.90
N THR A 100 -10.88 -10.88 13.84
CA THR A 100 -12.23 -11.06 13.25
C THR A 100 -12.26 -12.24 12.28
N TYR A 101 -11.25 -12.32 11.39
CA TYR A 101 -11.26 -13.26 10.26
C TYR A 101 -10.29 -14.44 10.42
N LYS A 102 -9.49 -14.45 11.51
CA LYS A 102 -8.50 -15.49 11.83
C LYS A 102 -7.37 -15.61 10.78
N VAL A 103 -7.16 -14.58 9.98
CA VAL A 103 -6.06 -14.49 9.03
C VAL A 103 -4.77 -14.08 9.76
N LYS A 104 -3.63 -14.69 9.36
CA LYS A 104 -2.32 -14.43 9.99
C LYS A 104 -1.25 -13.96 9.01
N ASP A 105 -1.40 -14.27 7.74
CA ASP A 105 -0.47 -13.86 6.70
C ASP A 105 -0.94 -12.58 6.05
N PHE A 106 -0.13 -11.52 6.18
CA PHE A 106 -0.43 -10.19 5.67
C PHE A 106 0.61 -9.74 4.67
N ALA A 107 0.16 -9.27 3.52
CA ALA A 107 0.94 -8.40 2.64
C ALA A 107 0.44 -6.96 2.75
N ILE A 108 1.25 -6.00 2.30
CA ILE A 108 0.86 -4.60 2.22
C ILE A 108 1.08 -4.05 0.81
N ASN A 109 0.10 -3.31 0.32
CA ASN A 109 0.17 -2.55 -0.92
C ASN A 109 -0.32 -1.13 -0.67
N GLY A 110 0.17 -0.17 -1.43
CA GLY A 110 -0.27 1.21 -1.35
C GLY A 110 0.22 2.03 -2.53
N TYR A 111 -0.49 3.09 -2.83
CA TYR A 111 -0.28 3.93 -4.01
C TYR A 111 0.00 5.37 -3.61
N CYS A 112 0.98 6.05 -4.22
CA CYS A 112 1.36 7.43 -3.92
C CYS A 112 1.69 7.62 -2.42
N MET A 113 0.95 8.42 -1.68
CA MET A 113 1.04 8.50 -0.23
C MET A 113 0.96 7.11 0.42
N GLY A 114 0.04 6.27 -0.04
CA GLY A 114 -0.07 4.89 0.43
C GLY A 114 1.16 4.04 0.14
N GLY A 115 1.87 4.29 -0.96
CA GLY A 115 3.16 3.67 -1.25
C GLY A 115 4.24 4.06 -0.24
N THR A 116 4.24 5.32 0.21
CA THR A 116 5.11 5.79 1.30
C THR A 116 4.85 5.01 2.59
N PHE A 117 3.58 4.90 2.98
CA PHE A 117 3.20 4.15 4.19
C PHE A 117 3.46 2.64 4.05
N ALA A 118 3.25 2.06 2.86
CA ALA A 118 3.52 0.64 2.61
C ALA A 118 5.02 0.31 2.74
N LEU A 119 5.90 1.15 2.16
CA LEU A 119 7.35 0.98 2.31
C LEU A 119 7.79 1.20 3.76
N ARG A 120 7.26 2.22 4.42
CA ARG A 120 7.55 2.49 5.83
C ARG A 120 7.10 1.35 6.73
N ALA A 121 5.90 0.82 6.51
CA ALA A 121 5.38 -0.34 7.25
C ALA A 121 6.25 -1.59 7.03
N ALA A 122 6.73 -1.83 5.81
CA ALA A 122 7.65 -2.95 5.54
C ALA A 122 8.96 -2.84 6.31
N CYS A 123 9.41 -1.62 6.63
CA CYS A 123 10.60 -1.40 7.48
C CYS A 123 10.31 -1.55 8.98
N GLU A 124 9.07 -1.38 9.43
CA GLU A 124 8.73 -1.27 10.86
C GLU A 124 7.78 -2.36 11.36
N ILE A 125 7.18 -3.15 10.46
CA ILE A 125 6.25 -4.24 10.77
C ILE A 125 6.80 -5.55 10.19
N PRO A 126 7.74 -6.20 10.89
CA PRO A 126 8.40 -7.41 10.38
C PRO A 126 7.46 -8.62 10.28
N GLU A 127 6.26 -8.53 10.84
CA GLU A 127 5.21 -9.55 10.74
C GLU A 127 4.59 -9.62 9.34
N LEU A 128 4.72 -8.56 8.53
CA LEU A 128 4.32 -8.58 7.13
C LEU A 128 5.14 -9.60 6.34
N LYS A 129 4.49 -10.33 5.43
CA LYS A 129 5.12 -11.36 4.60
C LYS A 129 5.62 -10.83 3.26
N ALA A 130 4.99 -9.77 2.75
CA ALA A 130 5.37 -9.12 1.49
C ALA A 130 4.89 -7.66 1.47
N ALA A 131 5.56 -6.83 0.66
CA ALA A 131 5.15 -5.46 0.42
C ALA A 131 5.25 -5.12 -1.07
N ALA A 132 4.33 -4.29 -1.57
CA ALA A 132 4.31 -3.80 -2.94
C ALA A 132 3.97 -2.30 -2.98
N PRO A 133 4.88 -1.41 -2.54
CA PRO A 133 4.68 0.03 -2.60
C PRO A 133 4.79 0.56 -4.04
N PHE A 134 3.79 1.35 -4.47
CA PHE A 134 3.77 2.03 -5.76
C PHE A 134 4.12 3.50 -5.60
N TYR A 135 5.14 3.94 -6.30
CA TYR A 135 5.58 5.34 -6.42
C TYR A 135 5.41 6.17 -5.12
N GLY A 136 5.72 5.54 -3.99
CA GLY A 136 5.73 6.19 -2.68
C GLY A 136 7.06 6.86 -2.37
N ASP A 137 7.05 7.82 -1.45
CA ASP A 137 8.29 8.44 -1.01
C ASP A 137 9.15 7.46 -0.21
N ILE A 138 10.45 7.67 -0.29
CA ILE A 138 11.46 6.73 0.20
C ILE A 138 11.98 7.28 1.52
N PRO A 139 11.90 6.52 2.62
CA PRO A 139 12.40 6.97 3.91
C PRO A 139 13.94 7.03 3.94
N GLU A 140 14.47 7.71 4.94
CA GLU A 140 15.91 7.83 5.17
C GLU A 140 16.58 6.45 5.32
N GLU A 141 17.88 6.39 5.01
CA GLU A 141 18.71 5.18 5.08
C GLU A 141 18.60 4.46 6.44
N GLU A 142 18.53 5.23 7.54
CA GLU A 142 18.39 4.70 8.90
C GLU A 142 17.10 3.90 9.13
N ILE A 143 16.07 4.18 8.36
CA ILE A 143 14.81 3.43 8.36
C ILE A 143 14.88 2.28 7.35
N LEU A 144 15.36 2.55 6.14
CA LEU A 144 15.46 1.54 5.08
C LEU A 144 16.28 0.32 5.51
N LYS A 145 17.38 0.51 6.24
CA LYS A 145 18.22 -0.60 6.71
C LYS A 145 17.52 -1.59 7.65
N LYS A 146 16.31 -1.24 8.15
CA LYS A 146 15.46 -2.13 8.96
C LYS A 146 14.58 -3.04 8.10
N LEU A 147 14.57 -2.86 6.79
CA LEU A 147 13.72 -3.61 5.87
C LEU A 147 14.10 -5.10 5.88
N THR A 148 13.21 -5.92 6.38
CA THR A 148 13.32 -7.39 6.37
C THR A 148 12.22 -8.06 5.55
N VAL A 149 11.18 -7.33 5.22
CA VAL A 149 10.02 -7.80 4.46
C VAL A 149 10.36 -7.81 2.97
N PRO A 150 10.18 -8.94 2.26
CA PRO A 150 10.32 -8.99 0.81
C PRO A 150 9.46 -7.92 0.14
N THR A 151 10.11 -7.02 -0.61
CA THR A 151 9.47 -5.81 -1.13
C THR A 151 9.68 -5.67 -2.63
N LEU A 152 8.59 -5.45 -3.38
CA LEU A 152 8.57 -5.13 -4.79
C LEU A 152 8.18 -3.65 -4.96
N PHE A 153 9.17 -2.77 -5.10
CA PHE A 153 8.93 -1.33 -5.29
C PHE A 153 8.63 -1.01 -6.76
N ILE A 154 7.50 -0.38 -7.01
CA ILE A 154 7.04 0.00 -8.36
C ILE A 154 7.19 1.50 -8.57
N ALA A 155 7.89 1.91 -9.64
CA ALA A 155 8.18 3.31 -9.94
C ALA A 155 7.83 3.68 -11.38
N GLY A 156 7.55 4.96 -11.61
CA GLY A 156 7.47 5.57 -12.95
C GLY A 156 8.76 6.34 -13.27
N LYS A 157 9.30 6.19 -14.48
CA LYS A 157 10.52 6.89 -14.89
C LYS A 157 10.29 8.38 -15.17
N ARG A 158 9.04 8.75 -15.55
CA ARG A 158 8.63 10.15 -15.79
C ARG A 158 8.05 10.81 -14.54
N ASP A 159 8.11 10.14 -13.39
CA ASP A 159 7.67 10.69 -12.12
C ASP A 159 8.62 11.83 -11.68
N ALA A 160 8.09 13.04 -11.60
CA ALA A 160 8.85 14.21 -11.16
C ALA A 160 9.05 14.24 -9.63
N TRP A 161 8.22 13.51 -8.89
CA TRP A 161 8.23 13.50 -7.42
C TRP A 161 9.09 12.35 -6.86
N ILE A 162 8.79 11.11 -7.28
CA ILE A 162 9.59 9.93 -6.96
C ILE A 162 10.52 9.67 -8.15
N ASN A 163 11.35 10.64 -8.40
CA ASN A 163 12.21 10.71 -9.58
C ASN A 163 13.32 9.66 -9.58
N GLU A 164 13.99 9.54 -10.71
CA GLU A 164 15.05 8.55 -10.92
C GLU A 164 16.17 8.62 -9.87
N LYS A 165 16.50 9.83 -9.38
CA LYS A 165 17.52 10.01 -8.34
C LYS A 165 17.10 9.33 -7.03
N LYS A 166 15.86 9.51 -6.60
CA LYS A 166 15.32 8.84 -5.39
C LYS A 166 15.30 7.33 -5.57
N VAL A 167 14.84 6.85 -6.74
CA VAL A 167 14.76 5.41 -7.04
C VAL A 167 16.16 4.77 -7.10
N ASN A 168 17.15 5.45 -7.66
CA ASN A 168 18.54 4.97 -7.68
C ASN A 168 19.12 4.95 -6.26
N GLY A 169 18.83 5.96 -5.43
CA GLY A 169 19.21 5.94 -4.01
C GLY A 169 18.64 4.74 -3.25
N LEU A 170 17.38 4.38 -3.51
CA LEU A 170 16.77 3.17 -2.95
C LEU A 170 17.53 1.89 -3.36
N LYS A 171 17.88 1.77 -4.65
CA LYS A 171 18.67 0.63 -5.17
C LYS A 171 20.07 0.56 -4.54
N GLU A 172 20.73 1.71 -4.39
CA GLU A 172 22.04 1.80 -3.76
C GLU A 172 22.02 1.36 -2.31
N VAL A 173 21.04 1.85 -1.52
CA VAL A 173 20.84 1.43 -0.13
C VAL A 173 20.48 -0.05 -0.06
N GLY A 174 19.60 -0.52 -0.95
CA GLY A 174 19.23 -1.93 -1.06
C GLY A 174 20.44 -2.84 -1.28
N ALA A 175 21.31 -2.47 -2.22
CA ALA A 175 22.56 -3.21 -2.49
C ALA A 175 23.57 -3.11 -1.33
N LYS A 176 23.73 -1.93 -0.73
CA LYS A 176 24.65 -1.68 0.39
C LYS A 176 24.37 -2.57 1.59
N TYR A 177 23.10 -2.77 1.93
CA TYR A 177 22.66 -3.54 3.11
C TYR A 177 22.10 -4.91 2.76
N ASN A 178 22.16 -5.33 1.50
CA ASN A 178 21.56 -6.58 1.01
C ASN A 178 20.08 -6.72 1.42
N LEU A 179 19.31 -5.65 1.23
CA LEU A 179 17.90 -5.62 1.60
C LEU A 179 17.05 -6.46 0.63
N PRO A 180 15.97 -7.09 1.09
CA PRO A 180 15.09 -7.91 0.27
C PRO A 180 14.14 -7.04 -0.58
N ILE A 181 14.70 -6.14 -1.39
CA ILE A 181 13.95 -5.21 -2.23
C ILE A 181 14.29 -5.37 -3.70
N GLU A 182 13.28 -5.54 -4.52
CA GLU A 182 13.32 -5.46 -5.98
C GLU A 182 12.65 -4.15 -6.43
N VAL A 183 13.23 -3.47 -7.40
CA VAL A 183 12.70 -2.22 -7.94
C VAL A 183 12.41 -2.37 -9.43
N ILE A 184 11.15 -2.17 -9.82
CA ILE A 184 10.71 -2.16 -11.21
C ILE A 184 10.28 -0.75 -11.59
N SER A 185 10.78 -0.26 -12.72
CA SER A 185 10.47 1.07 -13.23
C SER A 185 9.87 1.00 -14.62
N TYR A 186 8.67 1.55 -14.79
CA TYR A 186 7.95 1.68 -16.05
C TYR A 186 8.22 3.03 -16.71
N ASP A 187 8.15 3.10 -18.03
CA ASP A 187 8.14 4.38 -18.72
C ASP A 187 6.76 5.04 -18.61
N ALA A 188 6.44 5.51 -17.43
CA ALA A 188 5.14 6.00 -17.02
C ALA A 188 5.27 7.16 -16.02
N ASP A 189 4.20 7.93 -15.86
CA ASP A 189 4.12 9.08 -14.96
C ASP A 189 3.82 8.65 -13.51
N HIS A 190 3.85 9.62 -12.57
CA HIS A 190 3.31 9.41 -11.23
C HIS A 190 1.83 9.03 -11.29
N ALA A 191 1.40 8.08 -10.46
CA ALA A 191 0.02 7.57 -10.41
C ALA A 191 -0.47 6.84 -11.68
N PHE A 192 0.43 6.28 -12.49
CA PHE A 192 0.10 5.57 -13.73
C PHE A 192 -0.84 4.37 -13.54
N PHE A 193 -1.01 3.87 -12.33
CA PHE A 193 -1.94 2.77 -12.02
C PHE A 193 -3.38 3.25 -11.85
N ASN A 194 -3.62 4.55 -11.68
CA ASN A 194 -4.93 5.10 -11.38
C ASN A 194 -5.77 5.27 -12.64
N ASP A 195 -6.65 4.30 -12.93
CA ASP A 195 -7.54 4.26 -14.10
C ASP A 195 -8.68 5.31 -14.06
N THR A 196 -8.84 6.02 -12.93
CA THR A 196 -9.77 7.16 -12.84
C THR A 196 -9.12 8.49 -13.28
N ARG A 197 -7.83 8.46 -13.63
CA ARG A 197 -7.03 9.61 -14.05
C ARG A 197 -6.42 9.39 -15.43
N PRO A 198 -7.23 9.55 -16.50
CA PRO A 198 -6.80 9.23 -17.87
C PRO A 198 -5.56 10.00 -18.36
N GLU A 199 -5.25 11.14 -17.73
CA GLU A 199 -4.07 11.95 -18.06
C GLU A 199 -2.73 11.32 -17.66
N VAL A 200 -2.73 10.38 -16.70
CA VAL A 200 -1.52 9.70 -16.22
C VAL A 200 -1.63 8.17 -16.28
N TYR A 201 -2.82 7.64 -16.50
CA TYR A 201 -3.05 6.19 -16.55
C TYR A 201 -2.33 5.55 -17.73
N ASP A 202 -1.55 4.51 -17.44
CA ASP A 202 -0.89 3.67 -18.43
C ASP A 202 -1.37 2.23 -18.26
N ALA A 203 -2.23 1.80 -19.17
CA ALA A 203 -2.91 0.50 -19.07
C ALA A 203 -1.93 -0.69 -19.14
N GLU A 204 -0.89 -0.60 -19.98
CA GLU A 204 0.10 -1.68 -20.13
C GLU A 204 0.99 -1.79 -18.90
N ALA A 205 1.52 -0.66 -18.43
CA ALA A 205 2.31 -0.60 -17.20
C ALA A 205 1.50 -1.05 -15.98
N ALA A 206 0.24 -0.61 -15.87
CA ALA A 206 -0.65 -0.98 -14.77
C ALA A 206 -0.96 -2.49 -14.77
N ALA A 207 -1.25 -3.07 -15.94
CA ALA A 207 -1.53 -4.50 -16.07
C ALA A 207 -0.31 -5.37 -15.72
N ASP A 208 0.89 -5.02 -16.23
CA ASP A 208 2.12 -5.75 -15.90
C ASP A 208 2.50 -5.59 -14.42
N ALA A 209 2.39 -4.37 -13.87
CA ALA A 209 2.64 -4.13 -12.45
C ALA A 209 1.69 -4.96 -11.56
N TRP A 210 0.39 -5.00 -11.89
CA TRP A 210 -0.58 -5.82 -11.17
C TRP A 210 -0.21 -7.30 -11.19
N ARG A 211 0.09 -7.86 -12.37
CA ARG A 211 0.53 -9.25 -12.53
C ARG A 211 1.75 -9.56 -11.65
N ARG A 212 2.78 -8.69 -11.66
CA ARG A 212 3.99 -8.87 -10.84
C ARG A 212 3.71 -8.80 -9.35
N VAL A 213 2.82 -7.91 -8.91
CA VAL A 213 2.40 -7.85 -7.51
C VAL A 213 1.69 -9.15 -7.10
N GLN A 214 0.81 -9.69 -7.95
CA GLN A 214 0.15 -10.96 -7.67
C GLN A 214 1.16 -12.12 -7.58
N GLU A 215 2.14 -12.18 -8.49
CA GLU A 215 3.22 -13.18 -8.45
C GLU A 215 4.06 -13.04 -7.18
N HIS A 216 4.39 -11.80 -6.79
CA HIS A 216 5.13 -11.50 -5.57
C HIS A 216 4.35 -11.93 -4.33
N PHE A 217 3.06 -11.59 -4.23
CA PHE A 217 2.25 -11.97 -3.08
C PHE A 217 2.03 -13.49 -2.99
N ARG A 218 1.73 -14.18 -4.11
CA ARG A 218 1.62 -15.65 -4.13
C ARG A 218 2.89 -16.37 -3.68
N LYS A 219 4.06 -15.77 -3.89
CA LYS A 219 5.34 -16.35 -3.45
C LYS A 219 5.52 -16.33 -1.94
N TYR A 220 4.96 -15.34 -1.25
CA TYR A 220 5.23 -15.11 0.17
C TYR A 220 4.01 -15.27 1.08
N LEU A 221 2.82 -15.30 0.53
CA LEU A 221 1.58 -15.58 1.25
C LEU A 221 1.17 -17.02 1.02
N ASN A 222 0.73 -17.68 2.08
CA ASN A 222 0.11 -19.00 1.98
C ASN A 222 -1.36 -18.80 1.57
N ASN A 223 -1.69 -19.12 0.33
CA ASN A 223 -3.05 -19.15 -0.20
C ASN A 223 -3.51 -20.59 -0.38
#